data_3861811e162a13cd8df373435b46bb21
#
_entry.id   3861811e162a13cd8df373435b46bb21
#
_cell.length_a   1.000
_cell.length_b   1.000
_cell.length_c   1.000
_cell.angle_alpha   90.00
_cell.angle_beta   90.00
_cell.angle_gamma   90.00
#
_symmetry.space_group_name_H-M   'P 1'
#
loop_
_entity.id
_entity.type
_entity.pdbx_description
1 polymer ?
#
loop_
_entity_poly.entity_id
_entity_poly.type
_entity_poly.pdbx_seq_one_letter_code
_entity_poly.pdbx_strand_id
1 'polypeptide(L)'
;MKIIHIANFYGPKSGGIKTTLHNLGSGYTNRGHDFTYIVPGVGFYQEKTPHGNRITVPSWLIPFSGGYRIIRSNRQIKSILLALSPDRIEISDRFTLSGVGRWARSHKIPTLVFSHETLRGLIKTYQPFSLSKFVRWHNARLAASFDHVVTTTNFAAAEFREIGIDNLMQIPLGVDLATFSPKNRDEELRTKLLKNGDVLRVHCGRLSPEKKPERSIEALRE
;
A
#
# COMPACT_ATOMS: atom_id res chain seq x y z
N MET A 1 19.97 2.00 -10.91
CA MET A 1 19.68 0.85 -10.04
C MET A 1 18.46 0.12 -10.56
N LYS A 2 18.41 -1.18 -10.36
CA LYS A 2 17.24 -2.02 -10.64
C LYS A 2 16.43 -2.19 -9.35
N ILE A 3 15.27 -1.55 -9.26
CA ILE A 3 14.40 -1.55 -8.09
C ILE A 3 13.19 -2.43 -8.38
N ILE A 4 12.91 -3.37 -7.49
CA ILE A 4 11.73 -4.23 -7.61
C ILE A 4 10.80 -4.01 -6.43
N HIS A 5 9.56 -3.64 -6.73
CA HIS A 5 8.51 -3.45 -5.74
C HIS A 5 7.47 -4.56 -5.83
N ILE A 6 7.20 -5.24 -4.71
CA ILE A 6 6.23 -6.33 -4.65
C ILE A 6 5.05 -5.89 -3.79
N ALA A 7 3.84 -5.95 -4.33
CA ALA A 7 2.66 -5.54 -3.57
C ALA A 7 1.52 -6.55 -3.70
N ASN A 8 0.89 -6.88 -2.58
CA ASN A 8 -0.43 -7.49 -2.53
C ASN A 8 -1.54 -6.42 -2.62
N PHE A 9 -2.78 -6.84 -2.71
CA PHE A 9 -3.96 -5.97 -2.75
C PHE A 9 -3.99 -4.97 -3.92
N TYR A 10 -3.18 -5.18 -4.94
CA TYR A 10 -3.23 -4.43 -6.19
C TYR A 10 -4.36 -4.99 -7.07
N GLY A 11 -5.33 -4.15 -7.41
CA GLY A 11 -6.49 -4.57 -8.22
C GLY A 11 -7.09 -3.43 -9.01
N PRO A 12 -8.02 -3.70 -9.92
CA PRO A 12 -8.66 -2.67 -10.76
C PRO A 12 -9.29 -1.53 -9.97
N LYS A 13 -9.90 -1.87 -8.83
CA LYS A 13 -10.55 -0.94 -7.90
C LYS A 13 -9.65 -0.49 -6.74
N SER A 14 -8.37 -0.87 -6.75
CA SER A 14 -7.40 -0.48 -5.73
C SER A 14 -7.02 0.99 -5.91
N GLY A 15 -7.23 1.80 -4.89
CA GLY A 15 -6.85 3.22 -4.88
C GLY A 15 -5.40 3.42 -4.41
N GLY A 16 -5.19 3.48 -3.10
CA GLY A 16 -3.93 3.92 -2.49
C GLY A 16 -2.68 3.14 -2.92
N ILE A 17 -2.69 1.81 -2.84
CA ILE A 17 -1.50 0.99 -3.19
C ILE A 17 -1.15 1.14 -4.68
N LYS A 18 -2.16 1.12 -5.57
CA LYS A 18 -1.95 1.29 -7.00
C LYS A 18 -1.35 2.66 -7.32
N THR A 19 -1.92 3.72 -6.77
CA THR A 19 -1.43 5.10 -6.95
C THR A 19 -0.02 5.25 -6.40
N THR A 20 0.28 4.70 -5.22
CA THR A 20 1.63 4.72 -4.63
C THR A 20 2.65 4.04 -5.53
N LEU A 21 2.34 2.83 -6.03
CA LEU A 21 3.22 2.09 -6.95
C LEU A 21 3.49 2.86 -8.23
N HIS A 22 2.46 3.46 -8.81
CA HIS A 22 2.58 4.25 -10.04
C HIS A 22 3.43 5.51 -9.82
N ASN A 23 3.20 6.23 -8.72
CA ASN A 23 3.97 7.43 -8.39
C ASN A 23 5.44 7.11 -8.10
N LEU A 24 5.70 6.04 -7.33
CA LEU A 24 7.07 5.56 -7.08
C LEU A 24 7.75 5.16 -8.39
N GLY A 25 7.05 4.37 -9.23
CA GLY A 25 7.57 3.92 -10.52
C GLY A 25 7.92 5.09 -11.43
N SER A 26 7.02 6.06 -11.60
CA SER A 26 7.31 7.27 -12.37
C SER A 26 8.47 8.07 -11.77
N GLY A 27 8.53 8.19 -10.45
CA GLY A 27 9.62 8.87 -9.75
C GLY A 27 10.96 8.20 -9.93
N TYR A 28 11.02 6.87 -9.94
CA TYR A 28 12.25 6.11 -10.17
C TYR A 28 12.68 6.14 -11.64
N THR A 29 11.77 5.93 -12.58
CA THR A 29 12.08 5.95 -14.01
C THR A 29 12.56 7.33 -14.47
N ASN A 30 11.94 8.40 -13.98
CA ASN A 30 12.36 9.79 -14.25
C ASN A 30 13.76 10.11 -13.71
N ARG A 31 14.29 9.32 -12.75
CA ARG A 31 15.66 9.42 -12.22
C ARG A 31 16.63 8.41 -12.85
N GLY A 32 16.22 7.75 -13.93
CA GLY A 32 17.05 6.79 -14.65
C GLY A 32 17.21 5.42 -13.96
N HIS A 33 16.29 5.05 -13.06
CA HIS A 33 16.28 3.72 -12.46
C HIS A 33 15.40 2.77 -13.27
N ASP A 34 15.78 1.49 -13.33
CA ASP A 34 14.95 0.42 -13.87
C ASP A 34 13.98 -0.03 -12.77
N PHE A 35 12.71 0.26 -12.96
CA PHE A 35 11.68 -0.08 -11.99
C PHE A 35 10.75 -1.18 -12.50
N THR A 36 10.62 -2.23 -11.70
CA THR A 36 9.70 -3.33 -11.96
C THR A 36 8.80 -3.53 -10.74
N TYR A 37 7.50 -3.67 -10.96
CA TYR A 37 6.57 -3.99 -9.88
C TYR A 37 5.86 -5.32 -10.12
N ILE A 38 5.84 -6.17 -9.07
CA ILE A 38 5.23 -7.49 -9.08
C ILE A 38 3.92 -7.43 -8.31
N VAL A 39 2.84 -7.81 -8.97
CA VAL A 39 1.48 -7.70 -8.44
C VAL A 39 0.67 -8.98 -8.63
N PRO A 40 -0.35 -9.22 -7.78
CA PRO A 40 -1.18 -10.40 -7.90
C PRO A 40 -2.14 -10.33 -9.09
N GLY A 41 -2.38 -11.45 -9.74
CA GLY A 41 -3.37 -11.60 -10.80
C GLY A 41 -3.86 -13.04 -10.97
N VAL A 42 -4.54 -13.31 -12.07
CA VAL A 42 -5.05 -14.65 -12.41
C VAL A 42 -3.94 -15.54 -12.94
N GLY A 43 -3.05 -14.99 -13.75
CA GLY A 43 -1.98 -15.71 -14.43
C GLY A 43 -0.64 -14.96 -14.34
N PHE A 44 0.35 -15.48 -15.09
CA PHE A 44 1.64 -14.84 -15.23
C PHE A 44 1.66 -13.99 -16.51
N TYR A 45 1.91 -12.68 -16.36
CA TYR A 45 2.00 -11.73 -17.46
C TYR A 45 3.12 -10.74 -17.21
N GLN A 46 3.75 -10.28 -18.30
CA GLN A 46 4.75 -9.21 -18.24
C GLN A 46 4.40 -8.15 -19.28
N GLU A 47 4.46 -6.91 -18.87
CA GLU A 47 4.17 -5.78 -19.76
C GLU A 47 4.94 -4.53 -19.35
N LYS A 48 5.22 -3.67 -20.32
CA LYS A 48 5.74 -2.32 -20.07
C LYS A 48 4.56 -1.37 -19.84
N THR A 49 4.69 -0.53 -18.84
CA THR A 49 3.70 0.50 -18.51
C THR A 49 4.38 1.87 -18.42
N PRO A 50 3.63 2.98 -18.43
CA PRO A 50 4.21 4.32 -18.21
C PRO A 50 4.94 4.47 -16.86
N HIS A 51 4.70 3.56 -15.92
CA HIS A 51 5.24 3.62 -14.56
C HIS A 51 6.35 2.58 -14.30
N GLY A 52 6.83 1.91 -15.33
CA GLY A 52 7.83 0.82 -15.24
C GLY A 52 7.30 -0.51 -15.75
N ASN A 53 8.09 -1.57 -15.54
CA ASN A 53 7.71 -2.92 -15.97
C ASN A 53 6.75 -3.55 -14.95
N ARG A 54 5.66 -4.13 -15.41
CA ARG A 54 4.71 -4.86 -14.57
C ARG A 54 4.84 -6.36 -14.76
N ILE A 55 4.98 -7.10 -13.67
CA ILE A 55 4.89 -8.55 -13.64
C ILE A 55 3.67 -8.92 -12.81
N THR A 56 2.73 -9.61 -13.42
CA THR A 56 1.56 -10.16 -12.76
C THR A 56 1.80 -11.63 -12.47
N VAL A 57 1.52 -12.07 -11.24
CA VAL A 57 1.76 -13.46 -10.83
C VAL A 57 0.47 -14.12 -10.33
N PRO A 58 0.35 -15.46 -10.45
CA PRO A 58 -0.79 -16.21 -9.93
C PRO A 58 -1.02 -15.96 -8.45
N SER A 59 -2.27 -15.76 -8.08
CA SER A 59 -2.67 -15.31 -6.75
C SER A 59 -3.98 -15.91 -6.31
N TRP A 60 -4.21 -15.93 -5.00
CA TRP A 60 -5.50 -16.29 -4.42
C TRP A 60 -6.41 -15.08 -4.33
N LEU A 61 -7.67 -15.26 -4.70
CA LEU A 61 -8.72 -14.28 -4.45
C LEU A 61 -9.10 -14.32 -2.96
N ILE A 62 -9.18 -13.16 -2.34
CA ILE A 62 -9.70 -13.04 -0.97
C ILE A 62 -11.23 -12.97 -1.07
N PRO A 63 -11.96 -13.91 -0.47
CA PRO A 63 -13.42 -13.87 -0.47
C PRO A 63 -13.94 -12.55 0.13
N PHE A 64 -15.02 -12.03 -0.41
CA PHE A 64 -15.71 -10.82 0.07
C PHE A 64 -14.88 -9.54 0.14
N SER A 65 -13.69 -9.50 -0.47
CA SER A 65 -12.77 -8.36 -0.42
C SER A 65 -12.97 -7.32 -1.54
N GLY A 66 -13.96 -7.49 -2.41
CA GLY A 66 -14.13 -6.63 -3.59
C GLY A 66 -13.09 -6.88 -4.70
N GLY A 67 -12.53 -8.09 -4.73
CA GLY A 67 -11.61 -8.51 -5.80
C GLY A 67 -10.13 -8.42 -5.43
N TYR A 68 -9.78 -8.20 -4.18
CA TYR A 68 -8.39 -8.22 -3.74
C TYR A 68 -7.80 -9.63 -3.80
N ARG A 69 -6.51 -9.67 -4.12
CA ARG A 69 -5.74 -10.91 -4.27
C ARG A 69 -4.45 -10.87 -3.48
N ILE A 70 -3.98 -12.06 -3.08
CA ILE A 70 -2.71 -12.28 -2.39
C ILE A 70 -1.85 -13.20 -3.24
N ILE A 71 -0.58 -12.84 -3.42
CA ILE A 71 0.41 -13.64 -4.14
C ILE A 71 0.50 -15.03 -3.53
N ARG A 72 0.36 -16.04 -4.38
CA ARG A 72 0.23 -17.45 -3.98
C ARG A 72 1.53 -18.05 -3.47
N SER A 73 2.67 -17.67 -4.04
CA SER A 73 3.93 -18.39 -3.81
C SER A 73 5.12 -17.47 -3.65
N ASN A 74 5.69 -17.44 -2.44
CA ASN A 74 6.96 -16.80 -2.18
C ASN A 74 8.12 -17.47 -2.94
N ARG A 75 8.01 -18.78 -3.25
CA ARG A 75 9.02 -19.49 -4.05
C ARG A 75 9.09 -18.93 -5.48
N GLN A 76 7.92 -18.70 -6.09
CA GLN A 76 7.83 -18.09 -7.41
C GLN A 76 8.41 -16.67 -7.42
N ILE A 77 8.10 -15.86 -6.40
CA ILE A 77 8.67 -14.52 -6.25
C ILE A 77 10.19 -14.58 -6.18
N LYS A 78 10.75 -15.45 -5.34
CA LYS A 78 12.21 -15.61 -5.21
C LYS A 78 12.87 -16.03 -6.52
N SER A 79 12.24 -16.92 -7.30
CA SER A 79 12.73 -17.32 -8.63
C SER A 79 12.75 -16.13 -9.60
N ILE A 80 11.71 -15.30 -9.61
CA ILE A 80 11.65 -14.08 -10.43
C ILE A 80 12.74 -13.10 -10.00
N LEU A 81 12.92 -12.90 -8.70
CA LEU A 81 13.95 -11.99 -8.15
C LEU A 81 15.36 -12.44 -8.50
N LEU A 82 15.65 -13.75 -8.46
CA LEU A 82 16.94 -14.30 -8.91
C LEU A 82 17.19 -14.00 -10.39
N ALA A 83 16.19 -14.21 -11.23
CA ALA A 83 16.30 -13.94 -12.67
C ALA A 83 16.49 -12.46 -12.99
N LEU A 84 15.86 -11.57 -12.20
CA LEU A 84 15.95 -10.12 -12.40
C LEU A 84 17.20 -9.49 -11.78
N SER A 85 17.81 -10.12 -10.78
CA SER A 85 19.01 -9.61 -10.07
C SER A 85 18.85 -8.16 -9.62
N PRO A 86 17.91 -7.85 -8.68
CA PRO A 86 17.65 -6.49 -8.25
C PRO A 86 18.75 -5.93 -7.37
N ASP A 87 18.99 -4.62 -7.47
CA ASP A 87 19.83 -3.87 -6.55
C ASP A 87 19.08 -3.55 -5.24
N ARG A 88 17.74 -3.53 -5.27
CA ARG A 88 16.88 -3.20 -4.12
C ARG A 88 15.50 -3.87 -4.26
N ILE A 89 14.95 -4.31 -3.13
CA ILE A 89 13.60 -4.87 -3.06
C ILE A 89 12.76 -4.05 -2.08
N GLU A 90 11.58 -3.66 -2.55
CA GLU A 90 10.57 -2.94 -1.79
C GLU A 90 9.29 -3.79 -1.70
N ILE A 91 8.63 -3.78 -0.56
CA ILE A 91 7.44 -4.62 -0.34
C ILE A 91 6.31 -3.80 0.27
N SER A 92 5.14 -3.82 -0.36
CA SER A 92 3.88 -3.30 0.19
C SER A 92 2.97 -4.46 0.59
N ASP A 93 3.43 -5.22 1.57
CA ASP A 93 2.66 -6.27 2.25
C ASP A 93 3.27 -6.59 3.60
N ARG A 94 2.45 -6.54 4.63
CA ARG A 94 2.91 -6.81 5.99
C ARG A 94 2.59 -8.22 6.49
N PHE A 95 1.95 -9.07 5.69
CA PHE A 95 1.45 -10.37 6.13
C PHE A 95 2.20 -11.55 5.54
N THR A 96 2.24 -11.65 4.22
CA THR A 96 2.63 -12.89 3.52
C THR A 96 4.02 -12.85 2.91
N LEU A 97 4.59 -11.65 2.69
CA LEU A 97 5.86 -11.49 1.97
C LEU A 97 7.09 -11.29 2.88
N SER A 98 6.95 -11.37 4.20
CA SER A 98 8.10 -11.26 5.13
C SER A 98 9.19 -12.32 4.87
N GLY A 99 8.80 -13.49 4.33
CA GLY A 99 9.75 -14.53 3.90
C GLY A 99 10.62 -14.11 2.70
N VAL A 100 10.15 -13.17 1.87
CA VAL A 100 10.94 -12.59 0.78
C VAL A 100 12.00 -11.63 1.35
N GLY A 101 11.63 -10.80 2.34
CA GLY A 101 12.57 -9.90 3.01
C GLY A 101 13.74 -10.65 3.64
N ARG A 102 13.47 -11.70 4.44
CA ARG A 102 14.51 -12.54 5.03
C ARG A 102 15.42 -13.21 3.99
N TRP A 103 14.83 -13.69 2.90
CA TRP A 103 15.58 -14.28 1.78
C TRP A 103 16.48 -13.23 1.11
N ALA A 104 15.98 -12.04 0.84
CA ALA A 104 16.75 -10.97 0.22
C ALA A 104 17.95 -10.56 1.08
N ARG A 105 17.77 -10.44 2.40
CA ARG A 105 18.86 -10.17 3.33
C ARG A 105 19.95 -11.26 3.31
N SER A 106 19.57 -12.55 3.21
CA SER A 106 20.56 -13.64 3.08
C SER A 106 21.34 -13.55 1.75
N HIS A 107 20.81 -12.85 0.74
CA HIS A 107 21.47 -12.58 -0.54
C HIS A 107 22.11 -11.17 -0.58
N LYS A 108 22.19 -10.47 0.55
CA LYS A 108 22.76 -9.11 0.69
C LYS A 108 22.08 -8.08 -0.23
N ILE A 109 20.79 -8.26 -0.52
CA ILE A 109 20.00 -7.33 -1.30
C ILE A 109 19.25 -6.41 -0.32
N PRO A 110 19.48 -5.07 -0.36
CA PRO A 110 18.80 -4.12 0.50
C PRO A 110 17.27 -4.19 0.37
N THR A 111 16.58 -4.13 1.49
CA THR A 111 15.13 -4.31 1.55
C THR A 111 14.45 -3.23 2.35
N LEU A 112 13.23 -2.88 1.92
CA LEU A 112 12.32 -2.12 2.76
C LEU A 112 10.88 -2.64 2.65
N VAL A 113 10.10 -2.44 3.72
CA VAL A 113 8.68 -2.73 3.75
C VAL A 113 7.87 -1.48 4.04
N PHE A 114 6.85 -1.24 3.22
CA PHE A 114 5.87 -0.17 3.47
C PHE A 114 4.75 -0.68 4.38
N SER A 115 4.48 0.06 5.44
CA SER A 115 3.33 -0.10 6.30
C SER A 115 2.40 1.10 6.15
N HIS A 116 1.36 0.93 5.33
CA HIS A 116 0.41 2.00 5.00
C HIS A 116 -0.66 2.20 6.08
N GLU A 117 -0.84 1.21 6.96
CA GLU A 117 -1.94 1.13 7.93
C GLU A 117 -1.47 0.50 9.24
N THR A 118 -2.27 0.59 10.29
CA THR A 118 -2.00 -0.09 11.56
C THR A 118 -2.62 -1.48 11.58
N LEU A 119 -1.89 -2.48 12.08
CA LEU A 119 -2.42 -3.83 12.25
C LEU A 119 -3.53 -3.86 13.31
N ARG A 120 -3.37 -3.06 14.38
CA ARG A 120 -4.38 -2.88 15.43
C ARG A 120 -5.69 -2.34 14.86
N GLY A 121 -5.61 -1.34 13.97
CA GLY A 121 -6.76 -0.77 13.28
C GLY A 121 -7.49 -1.78 12.42
N LEU A 122 -6.76 -2.58 11.64
CA LEU A 122 -7.32 -3.66 10.82
C LEU A 122 -8.03 -4.70 11.69
N ILE A 123 -7.36 -5.21 12.73
CA ILE A 123 -7.94 -6.21 13.63
C ILE A 123 -9.21 -5.66 14.29
N LYS A 124 -9.17 -4.43 14.82
CA LYS A 124 -10.33 -3.80 15.48
C LYS A 124 -11.55 -3.65 14.57
N THR A 125 -11.33 -3.50 13.26
CA THR A 125 -12.43 -3.41 12.29
C THR A 125 -13.19 -4.72 12.14
N TYR A 126 -12.50 -5.87 12.28
CA TYR A 126 -13.07 -7.19 12.02
C TYR A 126 -13.23 -8.07 13.27
N GLN A 127 -12.60 -7.71 14.38
CA GLN A 127 -12.60 -8.49 15.62
C GLN A 127 -12.82 -7.60 16.84
N PRO A 128 -13.73 -7.96 17.77
CA PRO A 128 -14.01 -7.18 18.97
C PRO A 128 -12.91 -7.29 20.04
N PHE A 129 -11.99 -8.26 19.91
CA PHE A 129 -10.98 -8.55 20.92
C PHE A 129 -9.66 -7.83 20.65
N SER A 130 -8.99 -7.39 21.75
CA SER A 130 -7.65 -6.81 21.65
C SER A 130 -6.60 -7.91 21.52
N LEU A 131 -5.91 -7.95 20.40
CA LEU A 131 -4.79 -8.86 20.15
C LEU A 131 -3.43 -8.14 20.29
N SER A 132 -3.27 -7.29 21.29
CA SER A 132 -2.09 -6.42 21.45
C SER A 132 -0.76 -7.19 21.46
N LYS A 133 -0.68 -8.33 22.15
CA LYS A 133 0.52 -9.18 22.15
C LYS A 133 0.85 -9.74 20.77
N PHE A 134 -0.18 -10.17 20.02
CA PHE A 134 -0.01 -10.64 18.65
C PHE A 134 0.46 -9.51 17.73
N VAL A 135 -0.13 -8.32 17.82
CA VAL A 135 0.27 -7.14 17.03
C VAL A 135 1.74 -6.79 17.29
N ARG A 136 2.16 -6.74 18.55
CA ARG A 136 3.56 -6.47 18.93
C ARG A 136 4.51 -7.53 18.37
N TRP A 137 4.21 -8.79 18.56
CA TRP A 137 5.01 -9.90 18.02
C TRP A 137 5.10 -9.85 16.49
N HIS A 138 3.97 -9.65 15.82
CA HIS A 138 3.91 -9.57 14.35
C HIS A 138 4.73 -8.40 13.81
N ASN A 139 4.59 -7.20 14.41
CA ASN A 139 5.32 -6.01 13.99
C ASN A 139 6.83 -6.17 14.25
N ALA A 140 7.24 -6.75 15.38
CA ALA A 140 8.64 -7.04 15.65
C ALA A 140 9.23 -8.05 14.64
N ARG A 141 8.48 -9.12 14.32
CA ARG A 141 8.88 -10.10 13.32
C ARG A 141 8.96 -9.49 11.91
N LEU A 142 8.03 -8.60 11.55
CA LEU A 142 8.07 -7.86 10.30
C LEU A 142 9.33 -6.99 10.24
N ALA A 143 9.57 -6.16 11.25
CA ALA A 143 10.74 -5.28 11.31
C ALA A 143 12.06 -6.06 11.20
N ALA A 144 12.17 -7.19 11.90
CA ALA A 144 13.34 -8.06 11.82
C ALA A 144 13.56 -8.72 10.45
N SER A 145 12.55 -8.72 9.58
CA SER A 145 12.62 -9.33 8.25
C SER A 145 13.16 -8.40 7.15
N PHE A 146 13.26 -7.09 7.44
CA PHE A 146 13.66 -6.06 6.47
C PHE A 146 14.72 -5.14 7.05
N ASP A 147 15.48 -4.47 6.19
CA ASP A 147 16.47 -3.48 6.61
C ASP A 147 15.80 -2.20 7.08
N HIS A 148 14.68 -1.82 6.46
CA HIS A 148 13.89 -0.65 6.86
C HIS A 148 12.39 -0.93 6.82
N VAL A 149 11.68 -0.36 7.81
CA VAL A 149 10.22 -0.27 7.83
C VAL A 149 9.84 1.16 7.52
N VAL A 150 9.13 1.37 6.43
CA VAL A 150 8.65 2.70 6.02
C VAL A 150 7.18 2.84 6.39
N THR A 151 6.87 3.84 7.19
CA THR A 151 5.50 4.23 7.52
C THR A 151 5.15 5.55 6.88
N THR A 152 3.89 5.73 6.50
CA THR A 152 3.46 6.92 5.73
C THR A 152 2.89 8.04 6.62
N THR A 153 2.56 7.71 7.87
CA THR A 153 1.96 8.65 8.83
C THR A 153 2.47 8.39 10.24
N ASN A 154 2.37 9.38 11.12
CA ASN A 154 2.63 9.22 12.54
C ASN A 154 1.74 8.14 13.17
N PHE A 155 0.49 8.04 12.72
CA PHE A 155 -0.46 7.04 13.17
C PHE A 155 0.02 5.61 12.84
N ALA A 156 0.47 5.37 11.62
CA ALA A 156 1.03 4.06 11.23
C ALA A 156 2.35 3.75 11.94
N ALA A 157 3.16 4.77 12.25
CA ALA A 157 4.43 4.63 12.94
C ALA A 157 4.27 4.27 14.43
N ALA A 158 3.17 4.67 15.05
CA ALA A 158 2.97 4.51 16.50
C ALA A 158 3.12 3.06 16.97
N GLU A 159 2.56 2.08 16.22
CA GLU A 159 2.68 0.66 16.59
C GLU A 159 4.11 0.14 16.57
N PHE A 160 4.98 0.68 15.72
CA PHE A 160 6.39 0.30 15.64
C PHE A 160 7.22 1.03 16.70
N ARG A 161 6.91 2.30 17.00
CA ARG A 161 7.54 3.04 18.10
C ARG A 161 7.29 2.39 19.47
N GLU A 162 6.06 1.87 19.70
CA GLU A 162 5.69 1.15 20.91
C GLU A 162 6.56 -0.08 21.19
N ILE A 163 7.16 -0.68 20.17
CA ILE A 163 8.03 -1.85 20.31
C ILE A 163 9.52 -1.53 20.16
N GLY A 164 9.86 -0.25 19.95
CA GLY A 164 11.24 0.23 19.97
C GLY A 164 12.13 -0.34 18.86
N ILE A 165 11.62 -0.41 17.61
CA ILE A 165 12.46 -0.85 16.48
C ILE A 165 13.40 0.28 16.03
N ASP A 166 14.63 -0.07 15.67
CA ASP A 166 15.67 0.90 15.26
C ASP A 166 15.64 1.25 13.77
N ASN A 167 14.97 0.43 12.97
CA ASN A 167 14.96 0.55 11.50
C ASN A 167 13.67 1.19 10.95
N LEU A 168 12.98 2.00 11.76
CA LEU A 168 11.78 2.72 11.38
C LEU A 168 12.10 4.02 10.64
N MET A 169 11.51 4.20 9.47
CA MET A 169 11.53 5.45 8.72
C MET A 169 10.09 5.96 8.51
N GLN A 170 9.89 7.27 8.57
CA GLN A 170 8.61 7.86 8.23
C GLN A 170 8.75 8.68 6.96
N ILE A 171 8.07 8.25 5.90
CA ILE A 171 8.07 8.90 4.59
C ILE A 171 6.63 9.10 4.16
N PRO A 172 6.10 10.34 4.18
CA PRO A 172 4.75 10.61 3.72
C PRO A 172 4.55 10.24 2.26
N LEU A 173 3.35 9.78 1.92
CA LEU A 173 2.99 9.58 0.52
C LEU A 173 2.89 10.94 -0.18
N GLY A 174 3.37 11.00 -1.41
CA GLY A 174 3.22 12.16 -2.27
C GLY A 174 1.80 12.30 -2.83
N VAL A 175 1.46 13.51 -3.22
CA VAL A 175 0.24 13.84 -3.95
C VAL A 175 0.61 14.70 -5.16
N ASP A 176 -0.11 14.55 -6.26
CA ASP A 176 0.03 15.41 -7.42
C ASP A 176 -0.56 16.81 -7.11
N LEU A 177 0.32 17.76 -6.82
CA LEU A 177 -0.06 19.13 -6.47
C LEU A 177 -0.59 19.93 -7.66
N ALA A 178 -0.35 19.50 -8.89
CA ALA A 178 -0.94 20.13 -10.07
C ALA A 178 -2.42 19.77 -10.19
N THR A 179 -2.74 18.49 -10.00
CA THR A 179 -4.12 17.99 -10.01
C THR A 179 -4.88 18.40 -8.74
N PHE A 180 -4.29 18.19 -7.56
CA PHE A 180 -4.92 18.48 -6.25
C PHE A 180 -4.49 19.87 -5.75
N SER A 181 -4.94 20.91 -6.44
CA SER A 181 -4.64 22.31 -6.10
C SER A 181 -5.92 23.09 -5.85
N PRO A 182 -5.96 23.99 -4.85
CA PRO A 182 -7.06 24.92 -4.67
C PRO A 182 -7.38 25.78 -5.90
N LYS A 183 -6.38 25.99 -6.78
CA LYS A 183 -6.57 26.71 -8.06
C LYS A 183 -7.49 25.98 -9.03
N ASN A 184 -7.63 24.66 -8.89
CA ASN A 184 -8.52 23.84 -9.72
C ASN A 184 -9.96 23.78 -9.16
N ARG A 185 -10.29 24.66 -8.23
CA ARG A 185 -11.63 24.77 -7.68
C ARG A 185 -12.59 25.22 -8.78
N ASP A 186 -13.66 24.45 -8.96
CA ASP A 186 -14.73 24.71 -9.93
C ASP A 186 -15.97 25.22 -9.19
N GLU A 187 -16.21 26.51 -9.27
CA GLU A 187 -17.35 27.16 -8.62
C GLU A 187 -18.69 26.86 -9.32
N GLU A 188 -18.68 26.61 -10.64
CA GLU A 188 -19.85 26.23 -11.37
C GLU A 188 -20.33 24.84 -10.94
N LEU A 189 -19.42 23.87 -10.89
CA LEU A 189 -19.69 22.53 -10.38
C LEU A 189 -20.17 22.59 -8.93
N ARG A 190 -19.54 23.42 -8.08
CA ARG A 190 -19.93 23.60 -6.70
C ARG A 190 -21.36 24.11 -6.58
N THR A 191 -21.71 25.15 -7.31
CA THR A 191 -23.07 25.75 -7.32
C THR A 191 -24.11 24.74 -7.80
N LYS A 192 -23.79 23.99 -8.85
CA LYS A 192 -24.66 22.92 -9.39
C LYS A 192 -24.95 21.83 -8.36
N LEU A 193 -23.93 21.42 -7.59
CA LEU A 193 -24.07 20.37 -6.57
C LEU A 193 -24.75 20.88 -5.30
N LEU A 194 -24.48 22.12 -4.91
CA LEU A 194 -25.04 22.76 -3.73
C LEU A 194 -26.55 23.01 -3.84
N LYS A 195 -27.03 23.29 -5.06
CA LYS A 195 -28.43 23.66 -5.34
C LYS A 195 -28.86 24.83 -4.45
N ASN A 196 -29.86 24.62 -3.55
CA ASN A 196 -30.40 25.62 -2.65
C ASN A 196 -29.84 25.48 -1.22
N GLY A 197 -28.79 24.71 -1.00
CA GLY A 197 -28.18 24.52 0.30
C GLY A 197 -27.04 25.50 0.58
N ASP A 198 -26.69 25.68 1.85
CA ASP A 198 -25.59 26.55 2.28
C ASP A 198 -24.25 25.82 2.36
N VAL A 199 -24.27 24.50 2.62
CA VAL A 199 -23.08 23.67 2.86
C VAL A 199 -23.06 22.46 1.95
N LEU A 200 -21.96 22.31 1.18
CA LEU A 200 -21.67 21.12 0.38
C LEU A 200 -20.80 20.16 1.17
N ARG A 201 -21.32 19.00 1.52
CA ARG A 201 -20.55 17.91 2.15
C ARG A 201 -20.27 16.84 1.10
N VAL A 202 -19.01 16.40 1.03
CA VAL A 202 -18.57 15.41 0.06
C VAL A 202 -17.97 14.22 0.78
N HIS A 203 -18.43 13.00 0.46
CA HIS A 203 -17.79 11.75 0.87
C HIS A 203 -17.00 11.17 -0.30
N CYS A 204 -15.70 11.12 -0.16
CA CYS A 204 -14.81 10.50 -1.16
C CYS A 204 -14.19 9.22 -0.58
N GLY A 205 -14.68 8.07 -0.98
CA GLY A 205 -14.19 6.79 -0.47
C GLY A 205 -15.03 5.60 -0.92
N ARG A 206 -14.57 4.39 -0.55
CA ARG A 206 -15.38 3.19 -0.73
C ARG A 206 -16.53 3.15 0.28
N LEU A 207 -17.68 2.65 -0.16
CA LEU A 207 -18.81 2.37 0.74
C LEU A 207 -18.57 1.03 1.46
N SER A 208 -17.65 1.02 2.42
CA SER A 208 -17.23 -0.17 3.17
C SER A 208 -17.22 0.12 4.67
N PRO A 209 -17.41 -0.90 5.53
CA PRO A 209 -17.55 -0.72 6.99
C PRO A 209 -16.39 0.07 7.62
N GLU A 210 -15.16 -0.09 7.13
CA GLU A 210 -14.01 0.64 7.65
C GLU A 210 -14.03 2.14 7.32
N LYS A 211 -14.79 2.56 6.29
CA LYS A 211 -14.93 3.97 5.88
C LYS A 211 -16.13 4.68 6.53
N LYS A 212 -17.01 3.90 7.15
CA LYS A 212 -18.18 4.41 7.91
C LYS A 212 -18.94 5.51 7.15
N PRO A 213 -19.45 5.24 5.93
CA PRO A 213 -20.14 6.24 5.12
C PRO A 213 -21.41 6.79 5.81
N GLU A 214 -22.03 6.00 6.68
CA GLU A 214 -23.17 6.38 7.50
C GLU A 214 -22.88 7.63 8.35
N ARG A 215 -21.66 7.80 8.87
CA ARG A 215 -21.27 8.99 9.63
C ARG A 215 -21.31 10.26 8.81
N SER A 216 -21.06 10.16 7.50
CA SER A 216 -21.17 11.32 6.61
C SER A 216 -22.62 11.76 6.42
N ILE A 217 -23.57 10.80 6.51
CA ILE A 217 -25.01 11.08 6.45
C ILE A 217 -25.50 11.62 7.79
N GLU A 218 -25.08 11.01 8.91
CA GLU A 218 -25.42 11.46 10.26
C GLU A 218 -25.01 12.92 10.51
N ALA A 219 -23.83 13.31 10.03
CA ALA A 219 -23.34 14.69 10.13
C ALA A 219 -24.16 15.73 9.34
N LEU A 220 -25.17 15.32 8.56
CA LEU A 220 -26.15 16.24 7.95
C LEU A 220 -27.32 16.58 8.87
N ARG A 221 -27.45 15.90 10.01
CA ARG A 221 -28.55 16.12 10.98
C ARG A 221 -28.20 17.14 12.06
N GLU A 222 -26.91 17.50 12.16
CA GLU A 222 -26.38 18.53 13.04
C GLU A 222 -26.28 19.88 12.29
#